data_8f2b941c6c75619d28de85d61e3f40da
#
_entry.id   8f2b941c6c75619d28de85d61e3f40da
#
_cell.length_a   1.000
_cell.length_b   1.000
_cell.length_c   1.000
_cell.angle_alpha   90.00
_cell.angle_beta   90.00
_cell.angle_gamma   90.00
#
_symmetry.space_group_name_H-M   'P 1'
#
loop_
_entity.id
_entity.type
_entity.pdbx_description
1 polymer ?
#
loop_
_entity_poly.entity_id
_entity_poly.type
_entity_poly.pdbx_seq_one_letter_code
_entity_poly.pdbx_strand_id
1 'polypeptide(L)'
;MPDRRQHRGPHPDDAALFGRPDVLHTLRLAAGDLAWLLGRQYAPTAALTLVGNHYQLHARQRQALARAVAAPAVAQARRQRQVPTAALAGMSLYVDGFNQLITIEVALSGGLVLRGHDGVLRDLASVHGTYRTITETPTALQALGTYLAPLHLQAVHVFLDAKVSNAGRLASRMRALATTHAWPWHVLLVPSADAVLRQTEAIVATSDSGILDTAVRWFDLAAAVVTQQVPQAWCVDLDVPPPLV
;
A
#
# COMPACT_ATOMS: atom_id res chain seq x y z
N MET A 1 3.78 -11.99 -23.46
CA MET A 1 3.69 -11.50 -22.06
C MET A 1 4.44 -10.19 -22.00
N PRO A 2 3.90 -9.13 -21.38
CA PRO A 2 4.66 -7.90 -21.18
C PRO A 2 5.93 -8.21 -20.36
N ASP A 3 7.04 -7.56 -20.74
CA ASP A 3 8.32 -7.76 -20.07
C ASP A 3 8.18 -7.29 -18.60
N ARG A 4 8.31 -8.22 -17.65
CA ARG A 4 8.26 -7.95 -16.20
C ARG A 4 9.29 -6.93 -15.71
N ARG A 5 10.28 -6.60 -16.55
CA ARG A 5 11.25 -5.52 -16.26
C ARG A 5 10.68 -4.14 -16.53
N GLN A 6 9.57 -4.07 -17.29
CA GLN A 6 8.96 -2.82 -17.76
C GLN A 6 7.59 -2.53 -17.11
N HIS A 7 6.94 -3.53 -16.48
CA HIS A 7 5.61 -3.42 -15.89
C HIS A 7 5.53 -4.15 -14.54
N ARG A 8 4.67 -3.65 -13.62
CA ARG A 8 4.32 -4.33 -12.35
C ARG A 8 2.99 -5.07 -12.47
N GLY A 9 2.70 -5.65 -13.64
CA GLY A 9 1.49 -6.38 -13.92
C GLY A 9 1.29 -7.64 -13.06
N PRO A 10 0.18 -8.36 -13.27
CA PRO A 10 -0.17 -9.51 -12.46
C PRO A 10 0.88 -10.63 -12.60
N HIS A 11 1.05 -11.39 -11.51
CA HIS A 11 1.79 -12.64 -11.58
C HIS A 11 1.00 -13.65 -12.43
N PRO A 12 1.63 -14.56 -13.19
CA PRO A 12 0.92 -15.55 -14.02
C PRO A 12 -0.14 -16.33 -13.27
N ASP A 13 0.09 -16.61 -11.98
CA ASP A 13 -0.81 -17.40 -11.17
C ASP A 13 -1.91 -16.57 -10.48
N ASP A 14 -1.85 -15.21 -10.56
CA ASP A 14 -2.77 -14.35 -9.82
C ASP A 14 -4.24 -14.61 -10.20
N ALA A 15 -4.52 -14.84 -11.48
CA ALA A 15 -5.88 -15.15 -11.93
C ALA A 15 -6.44 -16.43 -11.30
N ALA A 16 -5.62 -17.48 -11.15
CA ALA A 16 -6.00 -18.71 -10.50
C ALA A 16 -6.11 -18.57 -8.99
N LEU A 17 -5.21 -17.80 -8.37
CA LEU A 17 -5.09 -17.68 -6.92
C LEU A 17 -6.03 -16.61 -6.30
N PHE A 18 -6.53 -15.65 -7.09
CA PHE A 18 -7.30 -14.51 -6.60
C PHE A 18 -8.47 -14.11 -7.51
N GLY A 19 -8.68 -14.76 -8.66
CA GLY A 19 -9.70 -14.36 -9.62
C GLY A 19 -11.05 -15.09 -9.47
N ARG A 20 -11.09 -16.24 -8.78
CA ARG A 20 -12.28 -17.07 -8.69
C ARG A 20 -13.04 -16.83 -7.38
N PRO A 21 -14.41 -16.80 -7.41
CA PRO A 21 -15.21 -16.56 -6.20
C PRO A 21 -15.00 -17.60 -5.09
N ASP A 22 -14.87 -18.89 -5.44
CA ASP A 22 -14.63 -19.98 -4.47
C ASP A 22 -13.27 -19.86 -3.79
N VAL A 23 -12.23 -19.48 -4.54
CA VAL A 23 -10.90 -19.24 -4.01
C VAL A 23 -10.89 -18.00 -3.09
N LEU A 24 -11.58 -16.93 -3.49
CA LEU A 24 -11.71 -15.73 -2.66
C LEU A 24 -12.49 -16.00 -1.37
N HIS A 25 -13.53 -16.83 -1.44
CA HIS A 25 -14.26 -17.26 -0.25
C HIS A 25 -13.32 -17.98 0.74
N THR A 26 -12.57 -18.98 0.26
CA THR A 26 -11.58 -19.71 1.07
C THR A 26 -10.52 -18.77 1.66
N LEU A 27 -10.02 -17.81 0.86
CA LEU A 27 -9.02 -16.85 1.31
C LEU A 27 -9.56 -15.91 2.40
N ARG A 28 -10.84 -15.51 2.33
CA ARG A 28 -11.50 -14.69 3.36
C ARG A 28 -11.72 -15.46 4.65
N LEU A 29 -12.08 -16.75 4.59
CA LEU A 29 -12.15 -17.61 5.77
C LEU A 29 -10.78 -17.71 6.43
N ALA A 30 -9.75 -17.97 5.65
CA ALA A 30 -8.37 -18.02 6.14
C ALA A 30 -7.91 -16.68 6.75
N ALA A 31 -8.34 -15.55 6.17
CA ALA A 31 -8.07 -14.22 6.71
C ALA A 31 -8.74 -14.01 8.07
N GLY A 32 -9.98 -14.45 8.24
CA GLY A 32 -10.71 -14.42 9.52
C GLY A 32 -10.03 -15.24 10.60
N ASP A 33 -9.65 -16.48 10.29
CA ASP A 33 -8.96 -17.36 11.24
C ASP A 33 -7.59 -16.81 11.64
N LEU A 34 -6.84 -16.26 10.67
CA LEU A 34 -5.56 -15.61 10.95
C LEU A 34 -5.76 -14.40 11.87
N ALA A 35 -6.74 -13.55 11.59
CA ALA A 35 -7.05 -12.38 12.44
C ALA A 35 -7.42 -12.80 13.86
N TRP A 36 -8.21 -13.88 14.02
CA TRP A 36 -8.59 -14.43 15.32
C TRP A 36 -7.36 -14.92 16.12
N LEU A 37 -6.46 -15.68 15.47
CA LEU A 37 -5.22 -16.14 16.10
C LEU A 37 -4.32 -14.96 16.50
N LEU A 38 -4.15 -13.97 15.63
CA LEU A 38 -3.38 -12.77 15.93
C LEU A 38 -4.00 -11.98 17.09
N GLY A 39 -5.33 -11.91 17.18
CA GLY A 39 -6.05 -11.30 18.29
C GLY A 39 -5.82 -12.00 19.63
N ARG A 40 -5.46 -13.28 19.61
CA ARG A 40 -5.06 -14.07 20.78
C ARG A 40 -3.55 -14.09 21.02
N GLN A 41 -2.81 -13.22 20.36
CA GLN A 41 -1.36 -13.05 20.52
C GLN A 41 -0.51 -14.26 20.08
N TYR A 42 -1.04 -15.12 19.20
CA TYR A 42 -0.20 -16.13 18.54
C TYR A 42 0.87 -15.44 17.69
N ALA A 43 2.07 -16.03 17.70
CA ALA A 43 3.17 -15.51 16.89
C ALA A 43 2.77 -15.47 15.40
N PRO A 44 2.92 -14.33 14.69
CA PRO A 44 2.40 -14.16 13.32
C PRO A 44 2.84 -15.25 12.34
N THR A 45 4.12 -15.64 12.38
CA THR A 45 4.65 -16.68 11.51
C THR A 45 4.01 -18.05 11.79
N ALA A 46 3.82 -18.42 13.06
CA ALA A 46 3.20 -19.67 13.45
C ALA A 46 1.71 -19.70 13.07
N ALA A 47 0.98 -18.60 13.35
CA ALA A 47 -0.43 -18.46 12.97
C ALA A 47 -0.61 -18.55 11.45
N LEU A 48 0.21 -17.85 10.67
CA LEU A 48 0.17 -17.90 9.21
C LEU A 48 0.49 -19.30 8.67
N THR A 49 1.44 -20.00 9.28
CA THR A 49 1.78 -21.38 8.90
C THR A 49 0.61 -22.32 9.18
N LEU A 50 0.00 -22.23 10.35
CA LEU A 50 -1.15 -23.04 10.74
C LEU A 50 -2.32 -22.84 9.78
N VAL A 51 -2.75 -21.60 9.59
CA VAL A 51 -3.85 -21.25 8.69
C VAL A 51 -3.54 -21.62 7.25
N GLY A 52 -2.35 -21.27 6.79
CA GLY A 52 -1.92 -21.57 5.43
C GLY A 52 -1.88 -23.08 5.11
N ASN A 53 -1.56 -23.92 6.09
CA ASN A 53 -1.60 -25.40 5.95
C ASN A 53 -3.04 -25.90 5.97
N HIS A 54 -3.87 -25.40 6.90
CA HIS A 54 -5.28 -25.80 7.00
C HIS A 54 -6.03 -25.56 5.70
N TYR A 55 -5.90 -24.37 5.12
CA TYR A 55 -6.55 -23.98 3.86
C TYR A 55 -5.76 -24.35 2.60
N GLN A 56 -4.64 -25.06 2.73
CA GLN A 56 -3.75 -25.44 1.62
C GLN A 56 -3.34 -24.27 0.72
N LEU A 57 -3.09 -23.10 1.34
CA LEU A 57 -2.79 -21.87 0.62
C LEU A 57 -1.42 -21.91 -0.06
N HIS A 58 -1.37 -21.41 -1.28
CA HIS A 58 -0.15 -21.12 -2.01
C HIS A 58 0.72 -20.07 -1.29
N ALA A 59 2.03 -20.09 -1.52
CA ALA A 59 2.95 -19.11 -0.93
C ALA A 59 2.52 -17.65 -1.19
N ARG A 60 2.01 -17.37 -2.40
CA ARG A 60 1.55 -16.03 -2.77
C ARG A 60 0.27 -15.61 -2.04
N GLN A 61 -0.65 -16.54 -1.76
CA GLN A 61 -1.83 -16.30 -0.93
C GLN A 61 -1.44 -16.08 0.54
N ARG A 62 -0.47 -16.84 1.05
CA ARG A 62 0.09 -16.61 2.40
C ARG A 62 0.74 -15.23 2.50
N GLN A 63 1.46 -14.79 1.46
CA GLN A 63 2.02 -13.44 1.39
C GLN A 63 0.92 -12.37 1.41
N ALA A 64 -0.19 -12.59 0.70
CA ALA A 64 -1.34 -11.69 0.72
C ALA A 64 -1.94 -11.57 2.13
N LEU A 65 -2.17 -12.71 2.81
CA LEU A 65 -2.65 -12.72 4.20
C LEU A 65 -1.68 -12.01 5.14
N ALA A 66 -0.38 -12.27 5.04
CA ALA A 66 0.63 -11.64 5.89
C ALA A 66 0.65 -10.10 5.75
N ARG A 67 0.31 -9.58 4.57
CA ARG A 67 0.27 -8.13 4.31
C ARG A 67 -1.07 -7.49 4.67
N ALA A 68 -2.17 -8.22 4.50
CA ALA A 68 -3.52 -7.65 4.58
C ALA A 68 -4.22 -7.91 5.92
N VAL A 69 -3.77 -8.91 6.71
CA VAL A 69 -4.46 -9.31 7.93
C VAL A 69 -3.73 -8.76 9.16
N ALA A 70 -4.50 -8.17 10.05
CA ALA A 70 -4.05 -7.71 11.36
C ALA A 70 -5.01 -8.24 12.45
N ALA A 71 -4.53 -8.26 13.71
CA ALA A 71 -5.40 -8.50 14.86
C ALA A 71 -6.56 -7.49 14.87
N PRO A 72 -7.79 -7.87 15.23
CA PRO A 72 -8.96 -6.99 15.16
C PRO A 72 -8.78 -5.66 15.89
N ALA A 73 -8.21 -5.68 17.10
CA ALA A 73 -7.93 -4.47 17.88
C ALA A 73 -6.92 -3.55 17.20
N VAL A 74 -5.89 -4.12 16.54
CA VAL A 74 -4.89 -3.36 15.79
C VAL A 74 -5.51 -2.74 14.53
N ALA A 75 -6.30 -3.50 13.78
CA ALA A 75 -7.01 -3.01 12.61
C ALA A 75 -7.96 -1.86 12.97
N GLN A 76 -8.73 -2.01 14.06
CA GLN A 76 -9.61 -0.96 14.56
C GLN A 76 -8.85 0.29 14.99
N ALA A 77 -7.75 0.15 15.72
CA ALA A 77 -6.92 1.27 16.15
C ALA A 77 -6.31 2.03 14.94
N ARG A 78 -5.91 1.33 13.87
CA ARG A 78 -5.47 1.98 12.63
C ARG A 78 -6.60 2.75 11.97
N ARG A 79 -7.79 2.17 11.81
CA ARG A 79 -8.97 2.85 11.23
C ARG A 79 -9.35 4.12 11.99
N GLN A 80 -9.32 4.09 13.33
CA GLN A 80 -9.65 5.26 14.16
C GLN A 80 -8.69 6.44 13.96
N ARG A 81 -7.46 6.20 13.50
CA ARG A 81 -6.44 7.23 13.23
C ARG A 81 -6.39 7.67 11.76
N GLN A 82 -7.20 7.02 10.90
CA GLN A 82 -7.33 7.42 9.50
C GLN A 82 -8.06 8.76 9.41
N VAL A 83 -7.51 9.68 8.65
CA VAL A 83 -8.15 10.97 8.38
C VAL A 83 -8.86 10.97 7.03
N PRO A 84 -10.03 11.59 6.91
CA PRO A 84 -10.71 11.79 5.63
C PRO A 84 -9.98 12.85 4.79
N THR A 85 -10.18 12.82 3.47
CA THR A 85 -9.60 13.78 2.53
C THR A 85 -9.85 15.25 2.93
N ALA A 86 -11.03 15.56 3.45
CA ALA A 86 -11.39 16.92 3.88
C ALA A 86 -10.51 17.46 5.03
N ALA A 87 -9.88 16.58 5.81
CA ALA A 87 -9.00 16.98 6.91
C ALA A 87 -7.57 17.34 6.45
N LEU A 88 -7.28 17.23 5.15
CA LEU A 88 -5.95 17.49 4.60
C LEU A 88 -5.70 18.96 4.27
N ALA A 89 -6.74 19.76 4.05
CA ALA A 89 -6.60 21.18 3.65
C ALA A 89 -5.78 21.98 4.69
N GLY A 90 -4.77 22.70 4.22
CA GLY A 90 -3.85 23.47 5.06
C GLY A 90 -2.84 22.64 5.87
N MET A 91 -2.87 21.31 5.77
CA MET A 91 -1.98 20.42 6.49
C MET A 91 -0.76 20.03 5.65
N SER A 92 0.31 19.62 6.32
CA SER A 92 1.44 18.95 5.66
C SER A 92 1.21 17.44 5.64
N LEU A 93 1.47 16.82 4.47
CA LEU A 93 1.38 15.37 4.27
C LEU A 93 2.78 14.77 4.12
N TYR A 94 3.10 13.75 4.93
CA TYR A 94 4.36 13.03 4.91
C TYR A 94 4.18 11.68 4.21
N VAL A 95 4.82 11.51 3.07
CA VAL A 95 4.56 10.41 2.13
C VAL A 95 5.72 9.43 2.12
N ASP A 96 5.42 8.17 2.34
CA ASP A 96 6.30 7.03 2.06
C ASP A 96 6.38 6.83 0.54
N GLY A 97 7.39 7.43 -0.07
CA GLY A 97 7.40 7.64 -1.51
C GLY A 97 7.40 6.35 -2.32
N PHE A 98 8.25 5.37 -1.97
CA PHE A 98 8.28 4.10 -2.68
C PHE A 98 7.01 3.29 -2.46
N ASN A 99 6.55 3.21 -1.21
CA ASN A 99 5.38 2.43 -0.84
C ASN A 99 4.13 2.91 -1.60
N GLN A 100 3.86 4.22 -1.59
CA GLN A 100 2.69 4.77 -2.27
C GLN A 100 2.80 4.68 -3.79
N LEU A 101 3.98 5.01 -4.34
CA LEU A 101 4.20 4.98 -5.79
C LEU A 101 4.06 3.56 -6.35
N ILE A 102 4.65 2.54 -5.68
CA ILE A 102 4.63 1.16 -6.16
C ILE A 102 3.21 0.61 -6.16
N THR A 103 2.40 0.88 -5.15
CA THR A 103 1.00 0.44 -5.12
C THR A 103 0.20 1.02 -6.30
N ILE A 104 0.42 2.30 -6.63
CA ILE A 104 -0.23 2.95 -7.79
C ILE A 104 0.30 2.37 -9.11
N GLU A 105 1.60 2.14 -9.23
CA GLU A 105 2.21 1.49 -10.41
C GLU A 105 1.64 0.09 -10.64
N VAL A 106 1.45 -0.70 -9.57
CA VAL A 106 0.82 -2.03 -9.64
C VAL A 106 -0.61 -1.92 -10.16
N ALA A 107 -1.40 -1.01 -9.62
CA ALA A 107 -2.79 -0.80 -10.06
C ALA A 107 -2.86 -0.38 -11.53
N LEU A 108 -2.01 0.56 -11.98
CA LEU A 108 -1.93 1.01 -13.38
C LEU A 108 -1.47 -0.10 -14.33
N SER A 109 -0.62 -1.00 -13.86
CA SER A 109 -0.15 -2.16 -14.64
C SER A 109 -1.16 -3.31 -14.68
N GLY A 110 -2.37 -3.16 -14.11
CA GLY A 110 -3.37 -4.23 -13.98
C GLY A 110 -2.97 -5.32 -12.99
N GLY A 111 -1.99 -5.06 -12.13
CA GLY A 111 -1.57 -5.96 -11.07
C GLY A 111 -2.58 -6.01 -9.91
N LEU A 112 -2.44 -7.05 -9.09
CA LEU A 112 -3.30 -7.26 -7.93
C LEU A 112 -2.97 -6.28 -6.80
N VAL A 113 -3.98 -5.55 -6.33
CA VAL A 113 -3.95 -4.80 -5.07
C VAL A 113 -4.94 -5.41 -4.08
N LEU A 114 -4.62 -5.29 -2.79
CA LEU A 114 -5.39 -5.90 -1.69
C LEU A 114 -5.92 -4.82 -0.77
N ARG A 115 -7.20 -4.89 -0.39
CA ARG A 115 -7.74 -4.16 0.74
C ARG A 115 -7.67 -5.06 1.98
N GLY A 116 -6.90 -4.62 2.98
CA GLY A 116 -6.69 -5.36 4.22
C GLY A 116 -7.78 -5.15 5.26
N HIS A 117 -7.71 -5.92 6.36
CA HIS A 117 -8.61 -5.84 7.52
C HIS A 117 -8.61 -4.46 8.19
N ASP A 118 -7.57 -3.66 8.01
CA ASP A 118 -7.48 -2.28 8.48
C ASP A 118 -8.00 -1.26 7.45
N GLY A 119 -8.52 -1.73 6.32
CA GLY A 119 -9.04 -0.92 5.22
C GLY A 119 -7.96 -0.40 4.27
N VAL A 120 -6.68 -0.60 4.57
CA VAL A 120 -5.54 -0.05 3.82
C VAL A 120 -5.34 -0.80 2.50
N LEU A 121 -5.11 -0.05 1.43
CA LEU A 121 -4.75 -0.61 0.13
C LEU A 121 -3.25 -0.94 0.07
N ARG A 122 -2.94 -2.18 -0.33
CA ARG A 122 -1.57 -2.71 -0.44
C ARG A 122 -1.37 -3.46 -1.74
N ASP A 123 -0.13 -3.57 -2.18
CA ASP A 123 0.27 -4.42 -3.30
C ASP A 123 1.02 -5.68 -2.81
N LEU A 124 1.30 -6.61 -3.72
CA LEU A 124 2.14 -7.78 -3.50
C LEU A 124 3.52 -7.67 -4.16
N ALA A 125 3.87 -6.50 -4.69
CA ALA A 125 5.20 -6.29 -5.23
C ALA A 125 6.21 -6.18 -4.07
N SER A 126 7.38 -6.76 -4.28
CA SER A 126 8.49 -6.67 -3.33
C SER A 126 9.61 -5.88 -3.98
N VAL A 127 9.95 -4.73 -3.40
CA VAL A 127 11.13 -3.97 -3.78
C VAL A 127 12.20 -4.21 -2.74
N HIS A 128 13.08 -5.16 -3.00
CA HIS A 128 14.22 -5.45 -2.14
C HIS A 128 15.45 -4.68 -2.64
N GLY A 129 15.71 -3.50 -2.07
CA GLY A 129 16.95 -2.74 -2.29
C GLY A 129 17.12 -2.10 -3.68
N THR A 130 16.25 -2.39 -4.65
CA THR A 130 16.36 -1.83 -6.02
C THR A 130 15.00 -1.41 -6.54
N TYR A 131 14.81 -0.10 -6.70
CA TYR A 131 13.67 0.43 -7.46
C TYR A 131 14.02 0.49 -8.95
N ARG A 132 13.09 0.07 -9.79
CA ARG A 132 13.17 0.24 -11.24
C ARG A 132 12.00 1.10 -11.70
N THR A 133 12.32 2.14 -12.47
CA THR A 133 11.31 2.89 -13.23
C THR A 133 10.69 1.94 -14.26
N ILE A 134 9.38 1.91 -14.32
CA ILE A 134 8.59 1.13 -15.27
C ILE A 134 7.81 2.06 -16.20
N THR A 135 7.12 1.49 -17.18
CA THR A 135 6.33 2.25 -18.17
C THR A 135 5.26 3.12 -17.49
N GLU A 136 4.66 2.65 -16.42
CA GLU A 136 3.60 3.33 -15.68
C GLU A 136 4.10 4.40 -14.70
N THR A 137 5.40 4.44 -14.38
CA THR A 137 5.94 5.43 -13.41
C THR A 137 5.58 6.89 -13.73
N PRO A 138 5.69 7.38 -14.99
CA PRO A 138 5.28 8.75 -15.31
C PRO A 138 3.81 9.01 -15.02
N THR A 139 2.94 8.08 -15.42
CA THR A 139 1.50 8.16 -15.19
C THR A 139 1.16 8.10 -13.71
N ALA A 140 1.84 7.25 -12.94
CA ALA A 140 1.66 7.15 -11.49
C ALA A 140 2.05 8.45 -10.77
N LEU A 141 3.16 9.08 -11.14
CA LEU A 141 3.58 10.37 -10.59
C LEU A 141 2.60 11.49 -10.96
N GLN A 142 2.10 11.50 -12.19
CA GLN A 142 1.09 12.47 -12.61
C GLN A 142 -0.22 12.25 -11.88
N ALA A 143 -0.66 11.00 -11.69
CA ALA A 143 -1.87 10.67 -10.93
C ALA A 143 -1.77 11.15 -9.48
N LEU A 144 -0.63 10.92 -8.81
CA LEU A 144 -0.35 11.45 -7.47
C LEU A 144 -0.50 12.98 -7.42
N GLY A 145 0.14 13.68 -8.35
CA GLY A 145 0.12 15.13 -8.37
C GLY A 145 -1.26 15.70 -8.69
N THR A 146 -1.94 15.14 -9.67
CA THR A 146 -3.31 15.53 -10.05
C THR A 146 -4.30 15.32 -8.89
N TYR A 147 -4.14 14.23 -8.13
CA TYR A 147 -4.95 13.97 -6.94
C TYR A 147 -4.68 14.98 -5.83
N LEU A 148 -3.41 15.26 -5.53
CA LEU A 148 -3.00 16.11 -4.40
C LEU A 148 -3.21 17.60 -4.66
N ALA A 149 -3.11 18.07 -5.90
CA ALA A 149 -3.16 19.48 -6.26
C ALA A 149 -4.42 20.24 -5.75
N PRO A 150 -5.65 19.69 -5.88
CA PRO A 150 -6.86 20.38 -5.41
C PRO A 150 -7.08 20.30 -3.90
N LEU A 151 -6.24 19.60 -3.15
CA LEU A 151 -6.45 19.40 -1.70
C LEU A 151 -5.94 20.57 -0.85
N HIS A 152 -5.33 21.58 -1.46
CA HIS A 152 -4.82 22.76 -0.77
C HIS A 152 -3.91 22.43 0.43
N LEU A 153 -3.05 21.40 0.27
CA LEU A 153 -2.05 21.03 1.25
C LEU A 153 -1.03 22.16 1.44
N GLN A 154 -0.59 22.39 2.68
CA GLN A 154 0.49 23.32 2.97
C GLN A 154 1.81 22.85 2.33
N ALA A 155 2.13 21.56 2.46
CA ALA A 155 3.30 20.94 1.85
C ALA A 155 3.09 19.43 1.72
N VAL A 156 3.78 18.80 0.75
CA VAL A 156 3.87 17.34 0.58
C VAL A 156 5.34 16.96 0.71
N HIS A 157 5.71 16.31 1.80
CA HIS A 157 7.06 15.81 2.04
C HIS A 157 7.14 14.35 1.61
N VAL A 158 7.84 14.09 0.50
CA VAL A 158 8.02 12.73 -0.02
C VAL A 158 9.37 12.20 0.42
N PHE A 159 9.36 11.13 1.22
CA PHE A 159 10.57 10.48 1.71
C PHE A 159 10.89 9.26 0.86
N LEU A 160 12.15 9.19 0.41
CA LEU A 160 12.69 8.07 -0.35
C LEU A 160 13.94 7.55 0.36
N ASP A 161 14.03 6.24 0.54
CA ASP A 161 15.22 5.61 1.09
C ASP A 161 16.42 5.78 0.16
N ALA A 162 17.46 6.47 0.62
CA ALA A 162 18.67 6.74 -0.15
C ALA A 162 19.45 5.47 -0.51
N LYS A 163 19.26 4.38 0.26
CA LYS A 163 19.88 3.07 0.02
C LYS A 163 19.25 2.30 -1.13
N VAL A 164 18.04 2.65 -1.56
CA VAL A 164 17.38 2.01 -2.68
C VAL A 164 18.03 2.50 -3.99
N SER A 165 18.48 1.56 -4.82
CA SER A 165 19.07 1.90 -6.11
C SER A 165 18.07 2.71 -6.95
N ASN A 166 18.57 3.72 -7.66
CA ASN A 166 17.80 4.68 -8.47
C ASN A 166 16.90 5.67 -7.68
N ALA A 167 16.94 5.69 -6.36
CA ALA A 167 16.20 6.66 -5.55
C ALA A 167 16.51 8.11 -5.97
N GLY A 168 17.79 8.44 -6.22
CA GLY A 168 18.19 9.76 -6.68
C GLY A 168 17.58 10.17 -8.03
N ARG A 169 17.48 9.23 -8.99
CA ARG A 169 16.85 9.50 -10.28
C ARG A 169 15.34 9.74 -10.14
N LEU A 170 14.68 8.94 -9.30
CA LEU A 170 13.27 9.12 -8.99
C LEU A 170 13.03 10.47 -8.30
N ALA A 171 13.84 10.81 -7.29
CA ALA A 171 13.75 12.09 -6.60
C ALA A 171 13.90 13.29 -7.56
N SER A 172 14.87 13.24 -8.46
CA SER A 172 15.08 14.30 -9.48
C SER A 172 13.87 14.44 -10.39
N ARG A 173 13.27 13.33 -10.82
CA ARG A 173 12.07 13.33 -11.65
C ARG A 173 10.86 13.92 -10.91
N MET A 174 10.65 13.53 -9.65
CA MET A 174 9.55 14.07 -8.82
C MET A 174 9.71 15.57 -8.60
N ARG A 175 10.94 16.06 -8.32
CA ARG A 175 11.23 17.49 -8.17
C ARG A 175 10.96 18.28 -9.46
N ALA A 176 11.37 17.72 -10.62
CA ALA A 176 11.11 18.34 -11.91
C ALA A 176 9.61 18.49 -12.18
N LEU A 177 8.81 17.43 -11.93
CA LEU A 177 7.35 17.50 -12.04
C LEU A 177 6.74 18.52 -11.08
N ALA A 178 7.19 18.54 -9.82
CA ALA A 178 6.73 19.50 -8.82
C ALA A 178 6.99 20.94 -9.27
N THR A 179 8.17 21.23 -9.82
CA THR A 179 8.49 22.56 -10.38
C THR A 179 7.61 22.88 -11.58
N THR A 180 7.45 21.95 -12.53
CA THR A 180 6.65 22.19 -13.76
C THR A 180 5.19 22.50 -13.45
N HIS A 181 4.62 21.82 -12.44
CA HIS A 181 3.21 21.95 -12.08
C HIS A 181 2.94 22.88 -10.87
N ALA A 182 3.98 23.51 -10.33
CA ALA A 182 3.92 24.31 -9.09
C ALA A 182 3.29 23.52 -7.91
N TRP A 183 3.55 22.20 -7.82
CA TRP A 183 3.10 21.39 -6.69
C TRP A 183 3.97 21.66 -5.45
N PRO A 184 3.38 21.74 -4.24
CA PRO A 184 4.12 22.04 -3.00
C PRO A 184 4.87 20.78 -2.48
N TRP A 185 5.65 20.14 -3.34
CA TRP A 185 6.36 18.90 -3.02
C TRP A 185 7.81 19.15 -2.60
N HIS A 186 8.18 18.56 -1.47
CA HIS A 186 9.54 18.51 -0.96
C HIS A 186 10.00 17.05 -0.99
N VAL A 187 10.84 16.70 -1.96
CA VAL A 187 11.32 15.32 -2.13
C VAL A 187 12.67 15.15 -1.46
N LEU A 188 12.73 14.27 -0.46
CA LEU A 188 13.89 14.06 0.41
C LEU A 188 14.43 12.64 0.26
N LEU A 189 15.75 12.55 0.09
CA LEU A 189 16.47 11.29 0.21
C LEU A 189 16.94 11.16 1.66
N VAL A 190 16.53 10.12 2.34
CA VAL A 190 16.81 9.88 3.76
C VAL A 190 17.44 8.50 3.96
N PRO A 191 18.20 8.28 5.04
CA PRO A 191 18.77 6.95 5.33
C PRO A 191 17.70 5.87 5.55
N SER A 192 16.54 6.24 6.12
CA SER A 192 15.37 5.40 6.33
C SER A 192 14.11 6.25 6.36
N ALA A 193 13.22 6.06 5.38
CA ALA A 193 11.90 6.69 5.35
C ALA A 193 11.06 6.23 6.56
N ASP A 194 11.09 4.95 6.89
CA ASP A 194 10.40 4.36 8.04
C ASP A 194 10.75 5.08 9.34
N ALA A 195 12.04 5.33 9.59
CA ALA A 195 12.48 5.98 10.82
C ALA A 195 11.93 7.40 10.95
N VAL A 196 11.88 8.14 9.84
CA VAL A 196 11.29 9.50 9.81
C VAL A 196 9.79 9.44 10.04
N LEU A 197 9.09 8.54 9.33
CA LEU A 197 7.63 8.47 9.35
C LEU A 197 7.07 7.92 10.68
N ARG A 198 7.83 7.11 11.40
CA ARG A 198 7.45 6.61 12.74
C ARG A 198 7.57 7.66 13.84
N GLN A 199 8.36 8.70 13.65
CA GLN A 199 8.68 9.70 14.67
C GLN A 199 7.94 11.03 14.46
N THR A 200 7.12 11.13 13.41
CA THR A 200 6.41 12.38 13.08
C THR A 200 5.01 12.42 13.69
N GLU A 201 4.56 13.62 14.04
CA GLU A 201 3.16 13.91 14.38
C GLU A 201 2.33 14.39 13.18
N ALA A 202 2.97 14.57 12.02
CA ALA A 202 2.28 14.94 10.78
C ALA A 202 1.35 13.81 10.31
N ILE A 203 0.45 14.13 9.37
CA ILE A 203 -0.35 13.11 8.69
C ILE A 203 0.56 12.30 7.77
N VAL A 204 0.59 10.98 7.95
CA VAL A 204 1.43 10.07 7.18
C VAL A 204 0.62 9.38 6.10
N ALA A 205 1.16 9.27 4.88
CA ALA A 205 0.64 8.45 3.81
C ALA A 205 1.56 7.25 3.59
N THR A 206 1.13 6.07 4.02
CA THR A 206 1.83 4.79 3.89
C THR A 206 0.85 3.62 3.96
N SER A 207 1.23 2.45 3.45
CA SER A 207 0.54 1.18 3.70
C SER A 207 1.38 0.23 4.57
N ASP A 208 2.58 0.66 5.03
CA ASP A 208 3.41 -0.14 5.93
C ASP A 208 2.79 -0.27 7.31
N SER A 209 2.58 -1.52 7.73
CA SER A 209 1.94 -1.85 9.00
C SER A 209 2.71 -1.32 10.22
N GLY A 210 4.05 -1.37 10.16
CA GLY A 210 4.89 -0.92 11.27
C GLY A 210 4.90 0.59 11.44
N ILE A 211 4.70 1.37 10.36
CA ILE A 211 4.51 2.82 10.45
C ILE A 211 3.09 3.13 10.91
N LEU A 212 2.07 2.45 10.36
CA LEU A 212 0.67 2.63 10.75
C LEU A 212 0.42 2.33 12.23
N ASP A 213 1.19 1.43 12.85
CA ASP A 213 1.06 1.10 14.27
C ASP A 213 1.50 2.26 15.18
N THR A 214 2.39 3.11 14.72
CA THR A 214 2.93 4.26 15.46
C THR A 214 2.38 5.61 15.03
N ALA A 215 1.88 5.73 13.80
CA ALA A 215 1.37 6.99 13.26
C ALA A 215 0.21 7.54 14.09
N VAL A 216 0.27 8.80 14.48
CA VAL A 216 -0.81 9.50 15.20
C VAL A 216 -2.03 9.70 14.30
N ARG A 217 -1.77 10.07 13.04
CA ARG A 217 -2.78 10.25 11.97
C ARG A 217 -2.22 9.76 10.66
N TRP A 218 -3.05 9.14 9.85
CA TRP A 218 -2.63 8.67 8.53
C TRP A 218 -3.73 8.82 7.48
N PHE A 219 -3.31 8.86 6.23
CA PHE A 219 -4.18 8.97 5.07
C PHE A 219 -3.84 7.89 4.04
N ASP A 220 -4.85 7.17 3.52
CA ASP A 220 -4.65 6.17 2.47
C ASP A 220 -4.57 6.84 1.09
N LEU A 221 -3.42 7.43 0.81
CA LEU A 221 -3.18 8.15 -0.42
C LEU A 221 -3.24 7.22 -1.65
N ALA A 222 -2.65 6.02 -1.55
CA ALA A 222 -2.69 5.06 -2.65
C ALA A 222 -4.12 4.63 -2.97
N ALA A 223 -4.95 4.33 -1.95
CA ALA A 223 -6.35 3.98 -2.18
C ALA A 223 -7.12 5.14 -2.80
N ALA A 224 -6.91 6.36 -2.33
CA ALA A 224 -7.59 7.54 -2.85
C ALA A 224 -7.25 7.80 -4.32
N VAL A 225 -5.94 7.73 -4.68
CA VAL A 225 -5.49 7.88 -6.07
C VAL A 225 -6.01 6.73 -6.95
N VAL A 226 -5.89 5.48 -6.50
CA VAL A 226 -6.35 4.31 -7.29
C VAL A 226 -7.85 4.37 -7.51
N THR A 227 -8.65 4.69 -6.49
CA THR A 227 -10.12 4.78 -6.63
C THR A 227 -10.52 5.85 -7.65
N GLN A 228 -9.85 7.00 -7.67
CA GLN A 228 -10.20 8.11 -8.55
C GLN A 228 -9.62 7.97 -9.95
N GLN A 229 -8.38 7.48 -10.08
CA GLN A 229 -7.62 7.53 -11.34
C GLN A 229 -7.52 6.18 -12.05
N VAL A 230 -7.79 5.07 -11.34
CA VAL A 230 -7.68 3.69 -11.86
C VAL A 230 -8.90 2.87 -11.43
N PRO A 231 -10.15 3.30 -11.76
CA PRO A 231 -11.37 2.66 -11.25
C PRO A 231 -11.49 1.18 -11.67
N GLN A 232 -10.78 0.77 -12.72
CA GLN A 232 -10.72 -0.63 -13.20
C GLN A 232 -9.63 -1.46 -12.50
N ALA A 233 -8.95 -0.93 -11.47
CA ALA A 233 -7.88 -1.66 -10.76
C ALA A 233 -8.40 -3.00 -10.21
N TRP A 234 -7.60 -4.05 -10.38
CA TRP A 234 -7.92 -5.35 -9.82
C TRP A 234 -7.68 -5.34 -8.31
N CYS A 235 -8.74 -5.06 -7.56
CA CYS A 235 -8.72 -5.01 -6.11
C CYS A 235 -9.41 -6.23 -5.52
N VAL A 236 -8.70 -6.96 -4.65
CA VAL A 236 -9.25 -8.04 -3.84
C VAL A 236 -9.45 -7.53 -2.42
N ASP A 237 -10.71 -7.53 -1.98
CA ASP A 237 -11.09 -7.12 -0.64
C ASP A 237 -11.06 -8.32 0.32
N LEU A 238 -10.19 -8.24 1.32
CA LEU A 238 -10.06 -9.22 2.40
C LEU A 238 -10.70 -8.73 3.71
N ASP A 239 -11.27 -7.52 3.74
CA ASP A 239 -11.95 -6.95 4.91
C ASP A 239 -13.40 -7.43 5.06
N VAL A 240 -13.92 -8.14 4.08
CA VAL A 240 -15.29 -8.66 4.15
C VAL A 240 -15.37 -9.71 5.26
N PRO A 241 -16.24 -9.51 6.29
CA PRO A 241 -16.44 -10.54 7.30
C PRO A 241 -16.92 -11.83 6.60
N PRO A 242 -16.48 -13.00 7.08
CA PRO A 242 -17.01 -14.25 6.57
C PRO A 242 -18.54 -14.23 6.73
N PRO A 243 -19.32 -14.80 5.80
CA PRO A 243 -20.75 -14.93 5.97
C PRO A 243 -21.01 -15.64 7.31
N LEU A 244 -21.93 -15.08 8.10
CA LEU A 244 -22.38 -15.70 9.33
C LEU A 244 -22.86 -17.11 9.00
N VAL A 245 -22.21 -18.13 9.53
CA VAL A 245 -22.62 -19.54 9.44
C VAL A 245 -23.81 -19.77 10.37
#